data_b8c496506ec786b802ef2e63cfb24056
#
_entry.id   b8c496506ec786b802ef2e63cfb24056
#
_cell.length_a   1.000
_cell.length_b   1.000
_cell.length_c   1.000
_cell.angle_alpha   90.00
_cell.angle_beta   90.00
_cell.angle_gamma   90.00
#
_symmetry.space_group_name_H-M   'P 1'
#
loop_
_entity.id
_entity.type
_entity.pdbx_description
1 polymer ?
#
loop_
_entity_poly.entity_id
_entity_poly.type
_entity_poly.pdbx_seq_one_letter_code
_entity_poly.pdbx_strand_id
1 'polypeptide(L)'
;MAKVKINWPPMSMKAEGEDSYACRKDKGSHKAAQRLQYWMRQVSRKPDAKWYYLKLDISKFFYRVNHAKLLEILSRRIKDPELMRFLDSVINSRAEAFGLPRGKTPQDTPPEEWLYDVGMPIGNLTSQLFANIYMNELDQYAKHVLHIHYYIRYMDDVIVLAETKEQLQEWKEKIEAFLRDELFLDLNDKTCIRPVSMGIEFVGVRIYATHMKLRKSTVGRLKREVKKITEMYATGEMSKEDFDRRVASIKGLLAHTQSASLRGRLNLIYRDTMQKYGRPTGPETDIWKGTYEEKKLARSVRKAA
;
A
#
# COMPACT_ATOMS: atom_id res chain seq x y z
N MET A 1 23.56 3.31 26.92
CA MET A 1 22.69 3.90 25.88
C MET A 1 21.27 3.86 26.40
N ALA A 2 20.71 5.00 26.82
CA ALA A 2 19.33 5.12 27.26
C ALA A 2 18.41 4.87 26.07
N LYS A 3 17.53 3.87 26.17
CA LYS A 3 16.45 3.68 25.21
C LYS A 3 15.46 4.82 25.40
N VAL A 4 15.56 5.86 24.57
CA VAL A 4 14.53 6.87 24.47
C VAL A 4 13.29 6.18 23.91
N LYS A 5 12.37 5.78 24.81
CA LYS A 5 11.02 5.42 24.42
C LYS A 5 10.32 6.71 24.03
N ILE A 6 10.35 7.05 22.75
CA ILE A 6 9.44 8.06 22.24
C ILE A 6 8.04 7.43 22.36
N ASN A 7 7.37 7.69 23.48
CA ASN A 7 5.95 7.48 23.60
C ASN A 7 5.30 8.58 22.73
N TRP A 8 5.34 8.35 21.41
CA TRP A 8 4.42 9.06 20.53
C TRP A 8 3.04 8.72 21.09
N PRO A 9 2.29 9.71 21.64
CA PRO A 9 0.94 9.43 22.07
C PRO A 9 0.30 8.72 20.86
N PRO A 10 -0.43 7.61 21.05
CA PRO A 10 -1.21 7.08 19.96
C PRO A 10 -1.91 8.32 19.44
N MET A 11 -1.68 8.65 18.15
CA MET A 11 -2.44 9.74 17.56
C MET A 11 -3.88 9.34 17.83
N SER A 12 -4.39 9.86 18.96
CA SER A 12 -5.70 9.54 19.49
C SER A 12 -6.69 10.30 18.64
N MET A 13 -6.78 9.85 17.43
CA MET A 13 -7.89 10.09 16.58
C MET A 13 -9.01 9.25 17.17
N LYS A 14 -9.78 9.85 18.10
CA LYS A 14 -11.04 9.28 18.55
C LYS A 14 -11.82 8.89 17.28
N ALA A 15 -12.14 7.62 17.22
CA ALA A 15 -13.09 6.87 16.39
C ALA A 15 -13.34 7.26 14.92
N GLU A 16 -13.23 8.50 14.48
CA GLU A 16 -13.60 8.96 13.13
C GLU A 16 -12.41 9.22 12.19
N GLY A 17 -11.16 9.21 12.70
CA GLY A 17 -9.95 9.54 11.95
C GLY A 17 -8.96 8.39 11.73
N GLU A 18 -9.33 7.12 11.98
CA GLU A 18 -8.40 5.99 11.97
C GLU A 18 -8.11 5.36 10.60
N ASP A 19 -8.38 6.03 9.50
CA ASP A 19 -8.30 5.42 8.17
C ASP A 19 -6.94 5.60 7.46
N SER A 20 -5.86 5.83 8.23
CA SER A 20 -4.47 5.66 7.82
C SER A 20 -3.94 4.28 8.25
N TYR A 21 -3.38 3.51 7.31
CA TYR A 21 -3.09 2.09 7.53
C TYR A 21 -1.62 1.67 7.40
N ALA A 22 -0.75 2.53 6.90
CA ALA A 22 0.65 2.19 6.71
C ALA A 22 1.47 2.35 7.99
N CYS A 23 2.39 1.42 8.25
CA CYS A 23 3.38 1.47 9.34
C CYS A 23 2.80 1.76 10.74
N ARG A 24 1.59 1.28 11.01
CA ARG A 24 0.91 1.42 12.30
C ARG A 24 0.63 0.06 12.91
N LYS A 25 0.74 -0.03 14.25
CA LYS A 25 0.39 -1.24 14.99
C LYS A 25 -1.06 -1.65 14.69
N ASP A 26 -1.29 -2.93 14.48
CA ASP A 26 -2.60 -3.51 14.19
C ASP A 26 -3.30 -3.00 12.92
N LYS A 27 -2.58 -2.32 12.03
CA LYS A 27 -3.04 -1.85 10.70
C LYS A 27 -2.40 -2.69 9.58
N GLY A 28 -2.09 -2.13 8.46
CA GLY A 28 -1.41 -2.78 7.35
C GLY A 28 -2.28 -2.94 6.10
N SER A 29 -1.68 -3.42 5.02
CA SER A 29 -2.31 -3.48 3.69
C SER A 29 -3.59 -4.33 3.65
N HIS A 30 -3.61 -5.46 4.38
CA HIS A 30 -4.80 -6.33 4.40
C HIS A 30 -5.98 -5.66 5.08
N LYS A 31 -5.76 -4.99 6.22
CA LYS A 31 -6.83 -4.26 6.93
C LYS A 31 -7.31 -3.06 6.14
N ALA A 32 -6.41 -2.34 5.46
CA ALA A 32 -6.77 -1.27 4.53
C ALA A 32 -7.69 -1.78 3.41
N ALA A 33 -7.31 -2.89 2.76
CA ALA A 33 -8.13 -3.50 1.71
C ALA A 33 -9.50 -3.97 2.24
N GLN A 34 -9.56 -4.58 3.42
CA GLN A 34 -10.81 -5.02 4.06
C GLN A 34 -11.70 -3.84 4.42
N ARG A 35 -11.14 -2.74 4.94
CA ARG A 35 -11.89 -1.51 5.26
C ARG A 35 -12.51 -0.90 4.02
N LEU A 36 -11.71 -0.75 2.96
CA LEU A 36 -12.22 -0.23 1.68
C LEU A 36 -13.30 -1.15 1.10
N GLN A 37 -13.10 -2.48 1.14
CA GLN A 37 -14.12 -3.43 0.70
C GLN A 37 -15.42 -3.32 1.50
N TYR A 38 -15.32 -3.13 2.80
CA TYR A 38 -16.49 -2.93 3.66
C TYR A 38 -17.30 -1.69 3.21
N TRP A 39 -16.63 -0.56 2.97
CA TRP A 39 -17.32 0.63 2.44
C TRP A 39 -17.92 0.39 1.06
N MET A 40 -17.18 -0.26 0.15
CA MET A 40 -17.72 -0.60 -1.17
C MET A 40 -18.98 -1.46 -1.08
N ARG A 41 -19.06 -2.38 -0.11
CA ARG A 41 -20.28 -3.16 0.15
C ARG A 41 -21.43 -2.29 0.63
N GLN A 42 -21.15 -1.34 1.53
CA GLN A 42 -22.19 -0.43 2.05
C GLN A 42 -22.78 0.44 0.92
N VAL A 43 -21.90 1.08 0.13
CA VAL A 43 -22.36 1.98 -0.96
C VAL A 43 -23.04 1.21 -2.09
N SER A 44 -22.64 -0.04 -2.37
CA SER A 44 -23.26 -0.89 -3.39
C SER A 44 -24.63 -1.45 -3.01
N ARG A 45 -25.05 -1.29 -1.75
CA ARG A 45 -26.41 -1.69 -1.31
C ARG A 45 -27.50 -0.67 -1.66
N LYS A 46 -27.11 0.52 -2.09
CA LYS A 46 -28.00 1.57 -2.57
C LYS A 46 -28.17 1.43 -4.08
N PRO A 47 -29.22 0.78 -4.60
CA PRO A 47 -29.33 0.38 -6.01
C PRO A 47 -29.40 1.57 -6.97
N ASP A 48 -29.96 2.70 -6.52
CA ASP A 48 -30.17 3.88 -7.34
C ASP A 48 -29.00 4.88 -7.32
N ALA A 49 -28.02 4.67 -6.45
CA ALA A 49 -26.88 5.57 -6.30
C ALA A 49 -25.64 5.05 -7.06
N LYS A 50 -25.19 5.83 -8.04
CA LYS A 50 -23.91 5.58 -8.72
C LYS A 50 -22.80 6.18 -7.86
N TRP A 51 -21.95 5.31 -7.28
CA TRP A 51 -20.81 5.74 -6.50
C TRP A 51 -19.53 5.79 -7.32
N TYR A 52 -18.72 6.79 -7.04
CA TYR A 52 -17.43 7.03 -7.68
C TYR A 52 -16.32 7.01 -6.62
N TYR A 53 -15.09 6.80 -7.06
CA TYR A 53 -13.92 6.98 -6.23
C TYR A 53 -12.94 7.94 -6.89
N LEU A 54 -12.29 8.74 -6.08
CA LEU A 54 -11.09 9.49 -6.40
C LEU A 54 -9.89 8.70 -5.85
N LYS A 55 -8.96 8.39 -6.72
CA LYS A 55 -7.64 7.90 -6.34
C LYS A 55 -6.65 9.03 -6.53
N LEU A 56 -6.00 9.45 -5.43
CA LEU A 56 -4.90 10.39 -5.45
C LEU A 56 -3.58 9.62 -5.52
N ASP A 57 -2.69 10.06 -6.36
CA ASP A 57 -1.32 9.55 -6.48
C ASP A 57 -0.35 10.74 -6.35
N ILE A 58 0.42 10.79 -5.25
CA ILE A 58 1.32 11.89 -4.97
C ILE A 58 2.61 11.69 -5.74
N SER A 59 3.03 12.71 -6.47
CA SER A 59 4.23 12.64 -7.30
C SER A 59 5.47 12.50 -6.44
N LYS A 60 6.18 11.36 -6.56
CA LYS A 60 7.51 11.13 -5.98
C LYS A 60 7.62 11.54 -4.51
N PHE A 61 6.63 11.18 -3.72
CA PHE A 61 6.43 11.63 -2.34
C PHE A 61 7.72 11.64 -1.51
N PHE A 62 8.47 10.51 -1.42
CA PHE A 62 9.69 10.43 -0.63
C PHE A 62 10.82 11.36 -1.09
N TYR A 63 10.82 11.78 -2.34
CA TYR A 63 11.79 12.73 -2.87
C TYR A 63 11.39 14.19 -2.70
N ARG A 64 10.19 14.45 -2.15
CA ARG A 64 9.57 15.78 -2.12
C ARG A 64 9.21 16.28 -0.73
N VAL A 65 9.36 15.47 0.32
CA VAL A 65 9.08 15.90 1.68
C VAL A 65 9.98 17.08 2.04
N ASN A 66 9.39 18.22 2.33
CA ASN A 66 10.10 19.43 2.72
C ASN A 66 10.57 19.33 4.17
N HIS A 67 11.86 19.49 4.43
CA HIS A 67 12.47 19.30 5.75
C HIS A 67 12.01 20.36 6.73
N ALA A 68 11.97 21.65 6.33
CA ALA A 68 11.52 22.74 7.18
C ALA A 68 10.05 22.53 7.62
N LYS A 69 9.18 22.14 6.68
CA LYS A 69 7.78 21.82 6.99
C LYS A 69 7.65 20.60 7.91
N LEU A 70 8.45 19.56 7.71
CA LEU A 70 8.46 18.38 8.59
C LEU A 70 8.87 18.76 10.02
N LEU A 71 9.92 19.58 10.17
CA LEU A 71 10.37 20.08 11.48
C LEU A 71 9.32 20.97 12.14
N GLU A 72 8.65 21.83 11.38
CA GLU A 72 7.51 22.63 11.86
C GLU A 72 6.40 21.72 12.43
N ILE A 73 5.99 20.70 11.69
CA ILE A 73 4.96 19.74 12.11
C ILE A 73 5.38 19.01 13.40
N LEU A 74 6.63 18.56 13.47
CA LEU A 74 7.19 17.89 14.64
C LEU A 74 7.21 18.81 15.87
N SER A 75 7.61 20.08 15.73
CA SER A 75 7.73 21.06 16.82
C SER A 75 6.38 21.41 17.46
N ARG A 76 5.26 21.21 16.75
CA ARG A 76 3.92 21.38 17.33
C ARG A 76 3.66 20.39 18.47
N ARG A 77 4.27 19.21 18.45
CA ARG A 77 4.06 18.11 19.42
C ARG A 77 5.25 17.87 20.34
N ILE A 78 6.47 18.04 19.84
CA ILE A 78 7.70 17.82 20.58
C ILE A 78 8.20 19.16 21.10
N LYS A 79 8.23 19.30 22.43
CA LYS A 79 8.64 20.55 23.11
C LYS A 79 10.06 20.45 23.69
N ASP A 80 10.65 19.26 23.68
CA ASP A 80 12.03 19.02 24.13
C ASP A 80 13.01 19.58 23.08
N PRO A 81 13.84 20.58 23.43
CA PRO A 81 14.76 21.21 22.49
C PRO A 81 15.95 20.30 22.11
N GLU A 82 16.34 19.35 22.98
CA GLU A 82 17.43 18.42 22.67
C GLU A 82 16.96 17.39 21.63
N LEU A 83 15.76 16.85 21.83
CA LEU A 83 15.16 15.94 20.86
C LEU A 83 14.91 16.64 19.52
N MET A 84 14.46 17.89 19.52
CA MET A 84 14.26 18.64 18.27
C MET A 84 15.58 18.89 17.53
N ARG A 85 16.67 19.23 18.23
CA ARG A 85 18.02 19.35 17.64
C ARG A 85 18.51 18.01 17.06
N PHE A 86 18.26 16.90 17.75
CA PHE A 86 18.59 15.58 17.25
C PHE A 86 17.78 15.25 15.98
N LEU A 87 16.47 15.48 15.97
CA LEU A 87 15.62 15.25 14.81
C LEU A 87 16.03 16.14 13.62
N ASP A 88 16.37 17.39 13.86
CA ASP A 88 16.89 18.30 12.84
C ASP A 88 18.19 17.75 12.22
N SER A 89 19.12 17.27 13.04
CA SER A 89 20.38 16.67 12.55
C SER A 89 20.15 15.40 11.72
N VAL A 90 19.10 14.63 12.02
CA VAL A 90 18.73 13.43 11.26
C VAL A 90 18.05 13.80 9.94
N ILE A 91 17.13 14.76 9.97
CA ILE A 91 16.35 15.18 8.80
C ILE A 91 17.21 15.95 7.82
N ASN A 92 18.03 16.89 8.30
CA ASN A 92 18.93 17.71 7.50
C ASN A 92 20.35 17.13 7.37
N SER A 93 20.49 15.81 7.52
CA SER A 93 21.76 15.14 7.28
C SER A 93 22.25 15.40 5.85
N ARG A 94 23.47 15.93 5.73
CA ARG A 94 24.12 16.22 4.45
C ARG A 94 24.98 15.07 3.93
N ALA A 95 24.83 13.87 4.48
CA ALA A 95 25.59 12.70 4.03
C ALA A 95 25.26 12.35 2.57
N GLU A 96 23.98 12.44 2.21
CA GLU A 96 23.50 12.20 0.84
C GLU A 96 22.32 13.11 0.53
N ALA A 97 22.23 13.62 -0.69
CA ALA A 97 21.08 14.36 -1.18
C ALA A 97 20.00 13.37 -1.66
N PHE A 98 18.76 13.55 -1.21
CA PHE A 98 17.62 12.71 -1.59
C PHE A 98 16.52 13.47 -2.32
N GLY A 99 16.58 14.79 -2.32
CA GLY A 99 15.57 15.64 -2.91
C GLY A 99 15.66 15.70 -4.43
N LEU A 100 14.51 15.67 -5.09
CA LEU A 100 14.44 15.88 -6.54
C LEU A 100 13.90 17.29 -6.86
N PRO A 101 14.47 18.02 -7.82
CA PRO A 101 13.85 19.22 -8.36
C PRO A 101 12.46 18.92 -8.95
N ARG A 102 11.56 19.91 -8.94
CA ARG A 102 10.21 19.75 -9.52
C ARG A 102 10.29 19.37 -11.00
N GLY A 103 9.43 18.42 -11.42
CA GLY A 103 9.41 17.92 -12.80
C GLY A 103 10.48 16.88 -13.14
N LYS A 104 11.54 16.72 -12.35
CA LYS A 104 12.62 15.76 -12.61
C LYS A 104 12.29 14.35 -12.10
N THR A 105 12.95 13.33 -12.67
CA THR A 105 12.91 11.93 -12.19
C THR A 105 14.30 11.51 -11.68
N PRO A 106 14.39 10.45 -10.85
CA PRO A 106 15.70 9.96 -10.39
C PRO A 106 16.66 9.57 -11.52
N GLN A 107 16.10 9.13 -12.66
CA GLN A 107 16.90 8.75 -13.84
C GLN A 107 17.40 9.94 -14.66
N ASP A 108 16.67 11.06 -14.59
CA ASP A 108 16.94 12.27 -15.40
C ASP A 108 17.64 13.36 -14.59
N THR A 109 17.99 13.10 -13.32
CA THR A 109 18.60 14.09 -12.42
C THR A 109 20.06 13.73 -12.18
N PRO A 110 21.01 14.52 -12.66
CA PRO A 110 22.43 14.32 -12.37
C PRO A 110 22.71 14.56 -10.87
N PRO A 111 23.77 13.94 -10.29
CA PRO A 111 24.05 13.98 -8.85
C PRO A 111 24.13 15.39 -8.24
N GLU A 112 24.65 16.35 -8.98
CA GLU A 112 24.83 17.75 -8.56
C GLU A 112 23.50 18.55 -8.47
N GLU A 113 22.45 18.09 -9.12
CA GLU A 113 21.13 18.73 -9.07
C GLU A 113 20.24 18.21 -7.93
N TRP A 114 20.67 17.17 -7.20
CA TRP A 114 19.92 16.66 -6.07
C TRP A 114 19.91 17.65 -4.90
N LEU A 115 18.78 17.72 -4.20
CA LEU A 115 18.53 18.70 -3.14
C LEU A 115 18.74 18.09 -1.77
N TYR A 116 19.27 18.89 -0.83
CA TYR A 116 19.54 18.48 0.56
C TYR A 116 18.45 18.89 1.57
N ASP A 117 17.58 19.83 1.19
CA ASP A 117 16.53 20.41 2.05
C ASP A 117 15.15 19.80 1.84
N VAL A 118 15.06 18.83 0.93
CA VAL A 118 13.86 18.04 0.65
C VAL A 118 14.23 16.58 0.44
N GLY A 119 13.24 15.71 0.63
CA GLY A 119 13.38 14.28 0.40
C GLY A 119 13.79 13.49 1.63
N MET A 120 13.52 12.20 1.59
CA MET A 120 13.85 11.25 2.66
C MET A 120 14.38 9.95 2.05
N PRO A 121 15.44 9.34 2.66
CA PRO A 121 15.98 8.05 2.19
C PRO A 121 14.90 6.96 2.16
N ILE A 122 14.77 6.27 1.03
CA ILE A 122 13.85 5.15 0.89
C ILE A 122 14.43 3.93 1.60
N GLY A 123 13.59 3.27 2.44
CA GLY A 123 13.98 2.06 3.16
C GLY A 123 14.33 2.27 4.64
N ASN A 124 14.56 3.49 5.09
CA ASN A 124 14.77 3.77 6.50
C ASN A 124 13.45 3.74 7.29
N LEU A 125 13.49 3.17 8.50
CA LEU A 125 12.32 3.11 9.38
C LEU A 125 11.84 4.50 9.80
N THR A 126 12.79 5.43 10.05
CA THR A 126 12.51 6.83 10.38
C THR A 126 11.78 7.54 9.25
N SER A 127 12.16 7.31 8.00
CA SER A 127 11.49 7.91 6.83
C SER A 127 10.03 7.48 6.73
N GLN A 128 9.71 6.22 7.06
CA GLN A 128 8.32 5.75 7.08
C GLN A 128 7.50 6.43 8.17
N LEU A 129 8.09 6.66 9.35
CA LEU A 129 7.45 7.37 10.44
C LEU A 129 7.20 8.85 10.05
N PHE A 130 8.22 9.54 9.56
CA PHE A 130 8.12 10.93 9.12
C PHE A 130 7.13 11.10 7.98
N ALA A 131 7.08 10.16 7.03
CA ALA A 131 6.09 10.13 5.97
C ALA A 131 4.65 10.11 6.50
N ASN A 132 4.39 9.27 7.51
CA ASN A 132 3.07 9.20 8.13
C ASN A 132 2.74 10.47 8.91
N ILE A 133 3.70 11.06 9.62
CA ILE A 133 3.53 12.33 10.35
C ILE A 133 3.22 13.46 9.37
N TYR A 134 3.97 13.55 8.29
CA TYR A 134 3.79 14.56 7.26
C TYR A 134 2.42 14.47 6.59
N MET A 135 2.03 13.29 6.18
CA MET A 135 0.73 13.03 5.52
C MET A 135 -0.46 13.07 6.49
N ASN A 136 -0.23 13.07 7.81
CA ASN A 136 -1.32 13.27 8.76
C ASN A 136 -1.96 14.65 8.63
N GLU A 137 -1.24 15.66 8.17
CA GLU A 137 -1.80 17.00 7.90
C GLU A 137 -2.93 16.88 6.84
N LEU A 138 -2.71 16.08 5.79
CA LEU A 138 -3.75 15.78 4.80
C LEU A 138 -4.91 15.00 5.42
N ASP A 139 -4.64 14.02 6.28
CA ASP A 139 -5.70 13.26 6.97
C ASP A 139 -6.60 14.20 7.81
N GLN A 140 -5.99 15.15 8.55
CA GLN A 140 -6.71 16.14 9.35
C GLN A 140 -7.53 17.08 8.44
N TYR A 141 -6.94 17.60 7.38
CA TYR A 141 -7.62 18.45 6.41
C TYR A 141 -8.84 17.75 5.78
N ALA A 142 -8.64 16.52 5.29
CA ALA A 142 -9.71 15.72 4.69
C ALA A 142 -10.87 15.45 5.66
N LYS A 143 -10.57 15.15 6.94
CA LYS A 143 -11.58 14.77 7.94
C LYS A 143 -12.24 15.94 8.60
N HIS A 144 -11.50 16.99 8.96
CA HIS A 144 -12.01 18.08 9.80
C HIS A 144 -12.37 19.35 9.02
N VAL A 145 -11.79 19.55 7.84
CA VAL A 145 -12.11 20.72 6.99
C VAL A 145 -13.03 20.33 5.86
N LEU A 146 -12.70 19.25 5.14
CA LEU A 146 -13.52 18.79 4.00
C LEU A 146 -14.65 17.84 4.41
N HIS A 147 -14.66 17.37 5.67
CA HIS A 147 -15.64 16.41 6.22
C HIS A 147 -15.86 15.17 5.36
N ILE A 148 -14.77 14.66 4.77
CA ILE A 148 -14.83 13.48 3.91
C ILE A 148 -15.06 12.22 4.76
N HIS A 149 -16.22 11.58 4.62
CA HIS A 149 -16.57 10.38 5.38
C HIS A 149 -15.75 9.16 4.93
N TYR A 150 -15.75 8.85 3.64
CA TYR A 150 -15.06 7.70 3.05
C TYR A 150 -13.69 8.09 2.52
N TYR A 151 -12.73 8.26 3.43
CA TYR A 151 -11.34 8.60 3.16
C TYR A 151 -10.42 7.53 3.74
N ILE A 152 -9.54 6.94 2.95
CA ILE A 152 -8.56 5.96 3.39
C ILE A 152 -7.19 6.23 2.77
N ARG A 153 -6.14 6.11 3.56
CA ARG A 153 -4.75 6.32 3.13
C ARG A 153 -3.84 5.16 3.50
N TYR A 154 -2.97 4.82 2.58
CA TYR A 154 -1.84 3.92 2.81
C TYR A 154 -0.57 4.56 2.24
N MET A 155 0.26 5.18 3.08
CA MET A 155 1.36 6.07 2.71
C MET A 155 0.86 7.23 1.84
N ASP A 156 1.32 7.29 0.59
CA ASP A 156 0.98 8.25 -0.46
C ASP A 156 -0.25 7.85 -1.30
N ASP A 157 -0.74 6.62 -1.15
CA ASP A 157 -1.90 6.10 -1.89
C ASP A 157 -3.19 6.43 -1.11
N VAL A 158 -4.02 7.34 -1.65
CA VAL A 158 -5.26 7.82 -1.01
C VAL A 158 -6.46 7.49 -1.87
N ILE A 159 -7.52 6.97 -1.23
CA ILE A 159 -8.81 6.71 -1.88
C ILE A 159 -9.91 7.47 -1.13
N VAL A 160 -10.77 8.12 -1.91
CA VAL A 160 -11.98 8.83 -1.45
C VAL A 160 -13.19 8.32 -2.22
N LEU A 161 -14.34 8.13 -1.56
CA LEU A 161 -15.59 7.75 -2.23
C LEU A 161 -16.65 8.85 -2.07
N ALA A 162 -17.43 9.10 -3.14
CA ALA A 162 -18.61 9.96 -3.11
C ALA A 162 -19.68 9.47 -4.09
N GLU A 163 -20.89 10.00 -3.94
CA GLU A 163 -22.04 9.68 -4.80
C GLU A 163 -21.94 10.37 -6.17
N THR A 164 -21.24 11.50 -6.28
CA THR A 164 -21.11 12.26 -7.51
C THR A 164 -19.67 12.50 -7.93
N LYS A 165 -19.42 12.68 -9.21
CA LYS A 165 -18.10 13.03 -9.74
C LYS A 165 -17.74 14.48 -9.41
N GLU A 166 -18.73 15.33 -9.42
CA GLU A 166 -18.61 16.78 -9.15
C GLU A 166 -18.07 17.01 -7.76
N GLN A 167 -18.59 16.29 -6.76
CA GLN A 167 -18.08 16.34 -5.39
C GLN A 167 -16.63 15.85 -5.29
N LEU A 168 -16.28 14.75 -5.99
CA LEU A 168 -14.91 14.26 -6.02
C LEU A 168 -13.96 15.22 -6.74
N GLN A 169 -14.45 15.92 -7.77
CA GLN A 169 -13.65 16.92 -8.47
C GLN A 169 -13.39 18.14 -7.58
N GLU A 170 -14.40 18.62 -6.86
CA GLU A 170 -14.27 19.70 -5.88
C GLU A 170 -13.24 19.34 -4.78
N TRP A 171 -13.37 18.15 -4.20
CA TRP A 171 -12.42 17.68 -3.19
C TRP A 171 -11.01 17.49 -3.76
N LYS A 172 -10.88 17.00 -4.99
CA LYS A 172 -9.59 16.88 -5.66
C LYS A 172 -8.90 18.24 -5.76
N GLU A 173 -9.58 19.28 -6.22
CA GLU A 173 -9.04 20.63 -6.38
C GLU A 173 -8.61 21.23 -5.03
N LYS A 174 -9.44 21.07 -4.00
CA LYS A 174 -9.10 21.51 -2.63
C LYS A 174 -7.91 20.77 -2.03
N ILE A 175 -7.85 19.45 -2.22
CA ILE A 175 -6.72 18.62 -1.76
C ILE A 175 -5.45 18.97 -2.53
N GLU A 176 -5.53 19.17 -3.84
CA GLU A 176 -4.38 19.55 -4.68
C GLU A 176 -3.81 20.91 -4.26
N ALA A 177 -4.67 21.90 -4.01
CA ALA A 177 -4.27 23.20 -3.48
C ALA A 177 -3.59 23.04 -2.10
N PHE A 178 -4.19 22.30 -1.17
CA PHE A 178 -3.63 22.04 0.15
C PHE A 178 -2.27 21.34 0.09
N LEU A 179 -2.13 20.31 -0.76
CA LEU A 179 -0.87 19.60 -0.95
C LEU A 179 0.23 20.53 -1.47
N ARG A 180 -0.09 21.37 -2.47
CA ARG A 180 0.84 22.30 -3.09
C ARG A 180 1.26 23.41 -2.13
N ASP A 181 0.29 24.04 -1.47
CA ASP A 181 0.49 25.29 -0.74
C ASP A 181 0.98 25.04 0.72
N GLU A 182 0.49 23.97 1.35
CA GLU A 182 0.83 23.64 2.74
C GLU A 182 1.90 22.55 2.88
N LEU A 183 1.93 21.57 1.96
CA LEU A 183 2.84 20.43 2.04
C LEU A 183 3.89 20.39 0.93
N PHE A 184 3.91 21.35 0.01
CA PHE A 184 4.87 21.41 -1.10
C PHE A 184 4.93 20.16 -1.96
N LEU A 185 3.79 19.44 -2.04
CA LEU A 185 3.60 18.20 -2.79
C LEU A 185 2.71 18.41 -4.01
N ASP A 186 2.96 17.64 -5.05
CA ASP A 186 2.18 17.69 -6.29
C ASP A 186 1.49 16.34 -6.54
N LEU A 187 0.28 16.36 -7.11
CA LEU A 187 -0.37 15.17 -7.66
C LEU A 187 0.25 14.80 -9.00
N ASN A 188 0.17 13.53 -9.38
CA ASN A 188 0.59 13.07 -10.69
C ASN A 188 -0.60 12.69 -11.59
N ASP A 189 -0.31 12.43 -12.87
CA ASP A 189 -1.29 12.11 -13.91
C ASP A 189 -2.07 10.80 -13.67
N LYS A 190 -1.65 9.97 -12.71
CA LYS A 190 -2.37 8.75 -12.33
C LYS A 190 -3.55 9.03 -11.40
N THR A 191 -3.66 10.26 -10.88
CA THR A 191 -4.83 10.71 -10.14
C THR A 191 -6.08 10.63 -11.03
N CYS A 192 -7.10 9.90 -10.57
CA CYS A 192 -8.26 9.64 -11.40
C CYS A 192 -9.57 9.50 -10.60
N ILE A 193 -10.67 9.87 -11.25
CA ILE A 193 -12.03 9.63 -10.76
C ILE A 193 -12.68 8.55 -11.64
N ARG A 194 -13.17 7.47 -11.01
CA ARG A 194 -13.80 6.35 -11.72
C ARG A 194 -14.99 5.78 -10.93
N PRO A 195 -15.92 5.06 -11.60
CA PRO A 195 -17.00 4.36 -10.91
C PRO A 195 -16.46 3.25 -9.98
N VAL A 196 -17.04 3.12 -8.79
CA VAL A 196 -16.70 2.07 -7.80
C VAL A 196 -16.93 0.66 -8.38
N SER A 197 -17.90 0.50 -9.29
CA SER A 197 -18.21 -0.78 -9.96
C SER A 197 -17.05 -1.35 -10.77
N MET A 198 -16.11 -0.52 -11.22
CA MET A 198 -14.89 -0.98 -11.95
C MET A 198 -13.86 -1.68 -11.06
N GLY A 199 -14.06 -1.65 -9.73
CA GLY A 199 -13.09 -2.10 -8.74
C GLY A 199 -11.93 -1.12 -8.57
N ILE A 200 -11.47 -1.00 -7.33
CA ILE A 200 -10.46 -0.02 -6.90
C ILE A 200 -9.11 -0.72 -6.73
N GLU A 201 -8.09 -0.22 -7.40
CA GLU A 201 -6.71 -0.67 -7.17
C GLU A 201 -6.11 0.05 -5.97
N PHE A 202 -5.86 -0.71 -4.90
CA PHE A 202 -5.30 -0.23 -3.66
C PHE A 202 -4.43 -1.30 -2.99
N VAL A 203 -3.33 -0.92 -2.38
CA VAL A 203 -2.39 -1.79 -1.66
C VAL A 203 -2.07 -3.13 -2.36
N GLY A 204 -1.87 -3.09 -3.67
CA GLY A 204 -1.44 -4.26 -4.45
C GLY A 204 -2.54 -5.20 -4.92
N VAL A 205 -3.81 -4.91 -4.59
CA VAL A 205 -4.98 -5.69 -5.02
C VAL A 205 -6.00 -4.83 -5.75
N ARG A 206 -6.87 -5.43 -6.55
CA ARG A 206 -8.08 -4.81 -7.07
C ARG A 206 -9.27 -5.28 -6.24
N ILE A 207 -9.92 -4.33 -5.59
CA ILE A 207 -10.98 -4.56 -4.62
C ILE A 207 -12.33 -4.29 -5.30
N TYR A 208 -13.24 -5.24 -5.15
CA TYR A 208 -14.65 -5.12 -5.53
C TYR A 208 -15.52 -5.30 -4.28
N ALA A 209 -16.75 -4.86 -4.31
CA ALA A 209 -17.68 -5.06 -3.20
C ALA A 209 -17.78 -6.55 -2.77
N THR A 210 -17.81 -7.47 -3.74
CA THR A 210 -17.98 -8.90 -3.51
C THR A 210 -16.67 -9.66 -3.28
N HIS A 211 -15.56 -9.22 -3.88
CA HIS A 211 -14.30 -9.97 -3.87
C HIS A 211 -13.06 -9.09 -4.07
N MET A 212 -11.88 -9.67 -3.87
CA MET A 212 -10.58 -9.06 -4.15
C MET A 212 -9.77 -9.91 -5.11
N LYS A 213 -9.07 -9.28 -6.05
CA LYS A 213 -8.15 -9.93 -7.00
C LYS A 213 -6.76 -9.31 -6.93
N LEU A 214 -5.73 -10.09 -7.21
CA LEU A 214 -4.39 -9.55 -7.41
C LEU A 214 -4.33 -8.68 -8.67
N ARG A 215 -3.46 -7.67 -8.68
CA ARG A 215 -3.16 -6.87 -9.89
C ARG A 215 -2.61 -7.75 -11.01
N LYS A 216 -2.88 -7.40 -12.27
CA LYS A 216 -2.36 -8.14 -13.44
C LYS A 216 -0.84 -8.26 -13.42
N SER A 217 -0.13 -7.20 -13.05
CA SER A 217 1.34 -7.20 -12.92
C SER A 217 1.83 -8.20 -11.87
N THR A 218 1.19 -8.26 -10.70
CA THR A 218 1.50 -9.23 -9.64
C THR A 218 1.24 -10.66 -10.11
N VAL A 219 0.14 -10.91 -10.81
CA VAL A 219 -0.16 -12.23 -11.40
C VAL A 219 0.92 -12.64 -12.41
N GLY A 220 1.36 -11.73 -13.29
CA GLY A 220 2.43 -11.98 -14.25
C GLY A 220 3.77 -12.30 -13.56
N ARG A 221 4.10 -11.55 -12.50
CA ARG A 221 5.30 -11.82 -11.68
C ARG A 221 5.23 -13.19 -11.02
N LEU A 222 4.11 -13.54 -10.38
CA LEU A 222 3.94 -14.84 -9.72
C LEU A 222 4.07 -16.02 -10.69
N LYS A 223 3.52 -15.90 -11.90
CA LYS A 223 3.68 -16.96 -12.91
C LYS A 223 5.15 -17.20 -13.28
N ARG A 224 5.91 -16.11 -13.50
CA ARG A 224 7.34 -16.19 -13.78
C ARG A 224 8.13 -16.76 -12.60
N GLU A 225 7.79 -16.34 -11.39
CA GLU A 225 8.43 -16.78 -10.17
C GLU A 225 8.20 -18.28 -9.94
N VAL A 226 6.94 -18.76 -10.03
CA VAL A 226 6.61 -20.18 -9.89
C VAL A 226 7.35 -21.02 -10.93
N LYS A 227 7.41 -20.58 -12.19
CA LYS A 227 8.18 -21.26 -13.22
C LYS A 227 9.66 -21.37 -12.84
N LYS A 228 10.27 -20.24 -12.48
CA LYS A 228 11.71 -20.16 -12.11
C LYS A 228 12.05 -21.06 -10.91
N ILE A 229 11.30 -20.98 -9.81
CA ILE A 229 11.59 -21.79 -8.62
C ILE A 229 11.37 -23.28 -8.88
N THR A 230 10.41 -23.63 -9.76
CA THR A 230 10.18 -25.01 -10.15
C THR A 230 11.31 -25.54 -11.05
N GLU A 231 11.83 -24.73 -11.97
CA GLU A 231 13.01 -25.08 -12.77
C GLU A 231 14.23 -25.35 -11.88
N MET A 232 14.55 -24.44 -10.96
CA MET A 232 15.67 -24.60 -10.01
C MET A 232 15.50 -25.82 -9.11
N TYR A 233 14.27 -26.16 -8.70
CA TYR A 233 13.98 -27.36 -7.91
C TYR A 233 14.13 -28.64 -8.77
N ALA A 234 13.64 -28.62 -9.99
CA ALA A 234 13.71 -29.76 -10.91
C ALA A 234 15.16 -30.10 -11.33
N THR A 235 16.02 -29.08 -11.50
CA THR A 235 17.45 -29.24 -11.85
C THR A 235 18.31 -29.60 -10.63
N GLY A 236 17.79 -29.47 -9.41
CA GLY A 236 18.55 -29.71 -8.18
C GLY A 236 19.34 -28.50 -7.67
N GLU A 237 19.21 -27.32 -8.33
CA GLU A 237 19.80 -26.05 -7.89
C GLU A 237 19.14 -25.48 -6.62
N MET A 238 17.94 -25.97 -6.29
CA MET A 238 17.19 -25.57 -5.10
C MET A 238 16.79 -26.76 -4.26
N SER A 239 17.01 -26.68 -2.94
CA SER A 239 16.56 -27.71 -2.01
C SER A 239 15.03 -27.76 -1.92
N LYS A 240 14.48 -28.91 -1.49
CA LYS A 240 13.05 -29.04 -1.22
C LYS A 240 12.57 -28.04 -0.17
N GLU A 241 13.35 -27.83 0.88
CA GLU A 241 13.00 -26.90 1.97
C GLU A 241 12.89 -25.45 1.48
N ASP A 242 13.82 -25.01 0.64
CA ASP A 242 13.78 -23.68 0.04
C ASP A 242 12.62 -23.52 -0.92
N PHE A 243 12.33 -24.54 -1.72
CA PHE A 243 11.17 -24.56 -2.60
C PHE A 243 9.87 -24.45 -1.79
N ASP A 244 9.69 -25.27 -0.76
CA ASP A 244 8.50 -25.26 0.10
C ASP A 244 8.34 -23.92 0.82
N ARG A 245 9.43 -23.29 1.26
CA ARG A 245 9.43 -21.96 1.89
C ARG A 245 8.94 -20.88 0.93
N ARG A 246 9.40 -20.90 -0.34
CA ARG A 246 8.96 -19.96 -1.37
C ARG A 246 7.49 -20.19 -1.76
N VAL A 247 7.06 -21.42 -1.90
CA VAL A 247 5.65 -21.78 -2.13
C VAL A 247 4.78 -21.30 -0.97
N ALA A 248 5.22 -21.46 0.28
CA ALA A 248 4.51 -20.96 1.45
C ALA A 248 4.33 -19.44 1.45
N SER A 249 5.35 -18.69 1.03
CA SER A 249 5.27 -17.23 0.86
C SER A 249 4.20 -16.84 -0.19
N ILE A 250 4.18 -17.51 -1.33
CA ILE A 250 3.17 -17.29 -2.37
C ILE A 250 1.77 -17.68 -1.88
N LYS A 251 1.63 -18.78 -1.13
CA LYS A 251 0.37 -19.16 -0.47
C LYS A 251 -0.16 -18.06 0.45
N GLY A 252 0.71 -17.45 1.25
CA GLY A 252 0.39 -16.32 2.11
C GLY A 252 -0.21 -15.14 1.32
N LEU A 253 0.39 -14.79 0.18
CA LEU A 253 -0.12 -13.73 -0.69
C LEU A 253 -1.48 -14.08 -1.30
N LEU A 254 -1.67 -15.33 -1.73
CA LEU A 254 -2.92 -15.80 -2.33
C LEU A 254 -4.08 -15.93 -1.32
N ALA A 255 -3.77 -16.10 -0.04
CA ALA A 255 -4.74 -16.34 1.03
C ALA A 255 -5.74 -15.19 1.25
N HIS A 256 -5.38 -13.97 0.84
CA HIS A 256 -6.20 -12.76 1.05
C HIS A 256 -7.01 -12.37 -0.20
N THR A 257 -6.98 -13.16 -1.26
CA THR A 257 -7.64 -12.85 -2.54
C THR A 257 -8.42 -14.05 -3.06
N GLN A 258 -9.45 -13.81 -3.85
CA GLN A 258 -10.12 -14.87 -4.61
C GLN A 258 -9.23 -15.32 -5.76
N SER A 259 -8.45 -16.35 -5.53
CA SER A 259 -7.36 -16.78 -6.40
C SER A 259 -7.51 -18.21 -6.93
N ALA A 260 -8.68 -18.87 -6.79
CA ALA A 260 -8.88 -20.26 -7.21
C ALA A 260 -8.43 -20.53 -8.66
N SER A 261 -8.92 -19.73 -9.62
CA SER A 261 -8.49 -19.83 -11.03
C SER A 261 -7.00 -19.54 -11.24
N LEU A 262 -6.40 -18.65 -10.46
CA LEU A 262 -4.96 -18.38 -10.52
C LEU A 262 -4.17 -19.57 -9.97
N ARG A 263 -4.60 -20.15 -8.84
CA ARG A 263 -3.95 -21.33 -8.25
C ARG A 263 -3.93 -22.49 -9.24
N GLY A 264 -5.06 -22.76 -9.90
CA GLY A 264 -5.09 -23.79 -10.94
C GLY A 264 -4.06 -23.55 -12.05
N ARG A 265 -3.96 -22.29 -12.54
CA ARG A 265 -2.95 -21.94 -13.56
C ARG A 265 -1.51 -22.05 -13.06
N LEU A 266 -1.24 -21.65 -11.82
CA LEU A 266 0.09 -21.81 -11.23
C LEU A 266 0.44 -23.29 -11.02
N ASN A 267 -0.54 -24.12 -10.69
CA ASN A 267 -0.34 -25.56 -10.57
C ASN A 267 -0.03 -26.22 -11.92
N LEU A 268 -0.68 -25.80 -12.99
CA LEU A 268 -0.34 -26.24 -14.35
C LEU A 268 1.11 -25.85 -14.70
N ILE A 269 1.53 -24.61 -14.45
CA ILE A 269 2.91 -24.17 -14.69
C ILE A 269 3.90 -25.04 -13.90
N TYR A 270 3.62 -25.35 -12.64
CA TYR A 270 4.44 -26.26 -11.84
C TYR A 270 4.56 -27.64 -12.50
N ARG A 271 3.44 -28.26 -12.83
CA ARG A 271 3.41 -29.63 -13.41
C ARG A 271 4.10 -29.71 -14.77
N ASP A 272 3.78 -28.78 -15.67
CA ASP A 272 4.39 -28.71 -17.01
C ASP A 272 5.91 -28.51 -16.91
N THR A 273 6.36 -27.68 -15.97
CA THR A 273 7.80 -27.44 -15.74
C THR A 273 8.47 -28.70 -15.18
N MET A 274 7.90 -29.37 -14.19
CA MET A 274 8.43 -30.61 -13.62
C MET A 274 8.53 -31.73 -14.72
N GLN A 275 7.49 -31.86 -15.52
CA GLN A 275 7.48 -32.83 -16.65
C GLN A 275 8.59 -32.53 -17.66
N LYS A 276 8.80 -31.26 -18.00
CA LYS A 276 9.86 -30.85 -18.95
C LYS A 276 11.25 -31.28 -18.50
N TYR A 277 11.50 -31.34 -17.19
CA TYR A 277 12.78 -31.78 -16.62
C TYR A 277 12.80 -33.25 -16.17
N GLY A 278 11.88 -34.05 -16.72
CA GLY A 278 11.85 -35.52 -16.47
C GLY A 278 11.42 -35.89 -15.04
N ARG A 279 10.78 -34.99 -14.31
CA ARG A 279 10.22 -35.22 -12.97
C ARG A 279 8.70 -35.12 -12.98
N PRO A 280 7.97 -36.09 -13.51
CA PRO A 280 6.52 -36.04 -13.64
C PRO A 280 5.86 -35.97 -12.27
N THR A 281 4.78 -35.18 -12.17
CA THR A 281 3.93 -35.09 -11.00
C THR A 281 2.61 -35.81 -11.27
N GLY A 282 2.03 -36.44 -10.25
CA GLY A 282 0.71 -37.08 -10.39
C GLY A 282 -0.40 -36.04 -10.67
N PRO A 283 -1.53 -36.49 -11.28
CA PRO A 283 -2.67 -35.60 -11.58
C PRO A 283 -3.25 -34.93 -10.35
N GLU A 284 -3.17 -35.58 -9.20
CA GLU A 284 -3.64 -35.06 -7.90
C GLU A 284 -2.68 -34.09 -7.21
N THR A 285 -1.48 -33.85 -7.79
CA THR A 285 -0.49 -32.96 -7.18
C THR A 285 -0.96 -31.53 -7.24
N ASP A 286 -1.25 -30.97 -6.08
CA ASP A 286 -1.58 -29.57 -5.88
C ASP A 286 -0.70 -28.95 -4.79
N ILE A 287 0.31 -28.18 -5.23
CA ILE A 287 1.23 -27.49 -4.32
C ILE A 287 0.56 -26.36 -3.54
N TRP A 288 -0.69 -26.00 -3.87
CA TRP A 288 -1.46 -24.92 -3.23
C TRP A 288 -2.46 -25.44 -2.18
N LYS A 289 -2.55 -26.74 -1.93
CA LYS A 289 -3.41 -27.31 -0.87
C LYS A 289 -3.17 -26.62 0.48
N GLY A 290 -4.25 -26.40 1.23
CA GLY A 290 -4.18 -25.77 2.55
C GLY A 290 -4.12 -24.26 2.55
N THR A 291 -4.41 -23.58 1.43
CA THR A 291 -4.59 -22.13 1.40
C THR A 291 -5.82 -21.69 2.20
N TYR A 292 -5.85 -20.42 2.62
CA TYR A 292 -6.91 -19.87 3.48
C TYR A 292 -8.33 -20.06 2.94
N GLU A 293 -8.52 -20.01 1.61
CA GLU A 293 -9.86 -20.20 1.02
C GLU A 293 -10.42 -21.60 1.25
N GLU A 294 -9.58 -22.64 1.16
CA GLU A 294 -10.00 -24.03 1.47
C GLU A 294 -10.33 -24.16 2.96
N LYS A 295 -9.55 -23.56 3.84
CA LYS A 295 -9.82 -23.52 5.27
C LYS A 295 -11.10 -22.73 5.59
N LYS A 296 -11.40 -21.67 4.86
CA LYS A 296 -12.62 -20.87 5.01
C LYS A 296 -13.83 -21.62 4.50
N LEU A 297 -13.73 -22.28 3.35
CA LEU A 297 -14.79 -23.13 2.80
C LEU A 297 -15.09 -24.31 3.73
N ALA A 298 -14.05 -24.99 4.23
CA ALA A 298 -14.20 -26.07 5.20
C ALA A 298 -14.84 -25.61 6.52
N ARG A 299 -14.56 -24.37 6.96
CA ARG A 299 -15.23 -23.77 8.15
C ARG A 299 -16.69 -23.38 7.89
N SER A 300 -17.02 -22.89 6.69
CA SER A 300 -18.40 -22.56 6.31
C SER A 300 -19.27 -23.82 6.17
N VAL A 301 -18.71 -24.88 5.56
CA VAL A 301 -19.39 -26.19 5.48
C VAL A 301 -19.60 -26.81 6.87
N ARG A 302 -18.61 -26.73 7.78
CA ARG A 302 -18.76 -27.21 9.17
C ARG A 302 -19.73 -26.38 10.03
N LYS A 303 -20.01 -25.12 9.63
CA LYS A 303 -21.03 -24.30 10.34
C LYS A 303 -22.44 -24.48 9.77
N ALA A 304 -22.56 -25.06 8.58
CA ALA A 304 -23.83 -25.34 7.91
C ALA A 304 -24.29 -26.79 8.11
N ALA A 305 -23.44 -27.68 8.63
CA ALA A 305 -23.73 -29.02 9.12
C ALA A 305 -23.84 -29.03 10.66
#